data_fc22d89e16f5a040c49908a1b1d384fb
#
_entry.id   fc22d89e16f5a040c49908a1b1d384fb
#
_cell.length_a   1.000
_cell.length_b   1.000
_cell.length_c   1.000
_cell.angle_alpha   90.00
_cell.angle_beta   90.00
_cell.angle_gamma   90.00
#
_symmetry.space_group_name_H-M   'P 1'
#
loop_
_entity.id
_entity.type
_entity.pdbx_description
1 polymer ?
#
loop_
_entity_poly.entity_id
_entity_poly.type
_entity_poly.pdbx_seq_one_letter_code
_entity_poly.pdbx_strand_id
1 'polypeptide(L)'
;MGVWGAELYANDVTCDVRDDYIDKLRQGLTNEDATKELIKSNQELIDDNEDQELFWYALADTQWEYGRLLPYVRDKALLCIKNANGLQRWEDSDMSMALAWEEMLYALKKKLMSEQPKAKRVAKYRVYHCKWDIGDTYAYCFNSEYSKGKGYLGKYVVFRKIANSTWSVSYTHLRAHETTLHL
;
A
#
# COMPACT_ATOMS: atom_id res chain seq x y z
N MET A 1 -6.04 -9.14 13.25
CA MET A 1 -4.88 -8.59 12.51
C MET A 1 -3.62 -9.27 13.02
N GLY A 2 -2.74 -9.70 12.12
CA GLY A 2 -1.55 -10.47 12.50
C GLY A 2 -0.39 -9.55 12.88
N VAL A 3 0.16 -9.78 14.08
CA VAL A 3 1.46 -9.22 14.49
C VAL A 3 2.45 -10.38 14.52
N TRP A 4 3.55 -10.27 13.77
CA TRP A 4 4.53 -11.36 13.66
C TRP A 4 5.95 -10.98 14.11
N GLY A 5 6.13 -9.78 14.69
CA GLY A 5 7.41 -9.33 15.24
C GLY A 5 7.33 -7.97 15.91
N ALA A 6 8.45 -7.56 16.53
CA ALA A 6 8.59 -6.26 17.19
C ALA A 6 9.10 -5.13 16.26
N GLU A 7 9.31 -5.42 14.97
CA GLU A 7 9.67 -4.39 13.99
C GLU A 7 8.45 -3.55 13.61
N LEU A 8 8.67 -2.29 13.22
CA LEU A 8 7.57 -1.37 12.87
C LEU A 8 6.63 -1.96 11.80
N TYR A 9 7.19 -2.61 10.78
CA TYR A 9 6.42 -3.19 9.69
C TYR A 9 6.19 -4.70 9.83
N ALA A 10 6.22 -5.21 11.06
CA ALA A 10 5.87 -6.58 11.37
C ALA A 10 4.39 -6.76 11.75
N ASN A 11 3.50 -5.96 11.16
CA ASN A 11 2.05 -6.07 11.28
C ASN A 11 1.34 -5.49 10.05
N ASP A 12 0.10 -5.96 9.81
CA ASP A 12 -0.69 -5.56 8.65
C ASP A 12 -0.98 -4.05 8.65
N VAL A 13 -1.36 -3.48 9.79
CA VAL A 13 -1.76 -2.07 9.90
C VAL A 13 -0.68 -1.12 9.39
N THR A 14 0.56 -1.31 9.85
CA THR A 14 1.66 -0.42 9.46
C THR A 14 2.07 -0.61 8.00
N CYS A 15 1.97 -1.84 7.49
CA CYS A 15 2.20 -2.12 6.07
C CYS A 15 1.14 -1.45 5.20
N ASP A 16 -0.13 -1.56 5.55
CA ASP A 16 -1.25 -0.97 4.81
C ASP A 16 -1.15 0.56 4.79
N VAL A 17 -0.90 1.19 5.95
CA VAL A 17 -0.72 2.65 6.04
C VAL A 17 0.42 3.14 5.15
N ARG A 18 1.56 2.43 5.16
CA ARG A 18 2.70 2.75 4.29
C ARG A 18 2.34 2.65 2.83
N ASP A 19 1.75 1.53 2.45
CA ASP A 19 1.47 1.21 1.05
C ASP A 19 0.37 2.12 0.49
N ASP A 20 -0.67 2.42 1.27
CA ASP A 20 -1.73 3.36 0.91
C ASP A 20 -1.21 4.79 0.74
N TYR A 21 -0.32 5.25 1.63
CA TYR A 21 0.29 6.57 1.47
C TYR A 21 1.09 6.67 0.17
N ILE A 22 1.92 5.66 -0.13
CA ILE A 22 2.71 5.60 -1.36
C ILE A 22 1.78 5.53 -2.58
N ASP A 23 0.70 4.77 -2.50
CA ASP A 23 -0.29 4.64 -3.57
C ASP A 23 -0.94 5.99 -3.89
N LYS A 24 -1.36 6.75 -2.89
CA LYS A 24 -1.92 8.10 -3.07
C LYS A 24 -0.93 9.05 -3.74
N LEU A 25 0.36 8.99 -3.39
CA LEU A 25 1.39 9.75 -4.08
C LEU A 25 1.55 9.32 -5.55
N ARG A 26 1.45 8.01 -5.85
CA ARG A 26 1.49 7.46 -7.21
C ARG A 26 0.27 7.86 -8.03
N GLN A 27 -0.88 8.03 -7.40
CA GLN A 27 -2.08 8.60 -8.02
C GLN A 27 -1.89 10.08 -8.37
N GLY A 28 -0.89 10.72 -7.81
CA GLY A 28 -0.51 12.10 -8.13
C GLY A 28 -0.99 13.14 -7.13
N LEU A 29 -1.49 12.72 -5.96
CA LEU A 29 -1.85 13.64 -4.89
C LEU A 29 -0.60 14.34 -4.36
N THR A 30 -0.81 15.53 -3.81
CA THR A 30 0.23 16.21 -3.03
C THR A 30 0.46 15.47 -1.71
N ASN A 31 1.58 15.75 -1.03
CA ASN A 31 1.84 15.18 0.28
C ASN A 31 0.72 15.48 1.29
N GLU A 32 0.27 16.72 1.31
CA GLU A 32 -0.79 17.19 2.20
C GLU A 32 -2.13 16.52 1.90
N ASP A 33 -2.50 16.40 0.63
CA ASP A 33 -3.77 15.78 0.22
C ASP A 33 -3.75 14.27 0.46
N ALA A 34 -2.65 13.60 0.12
CA ALA A 34 -2.47 12.18 0.41
C ALA A 34 -2.61 11.88 1.90
N THR A 35 -2.01 12.74 2.75
CA THR A 35 -2.10 12.59 4.20
C THR A 35 -3.51 12.82 4.72
N LYS A 36 -4.22 13.86 4.23
CA LYS A 36 -5.60 14.15 4.63
C LYS A 36 -6.55 13.02 4.24
N GLU A 37 -6.43 12.51 3.01
CA GLU A 37 -7.26 11.40 2.56
C GLU A 37 -6.99 10.13 3.35
N LEU A 38 -5.71 9.85 3.66
CA LEU A 38 -5.34 8.67 4.44
C LEU A 38 -5.89 8.75 5.87
N ILE A 39 -5.80 9.90 6.53
CA ILE A 39 -6.41 10.12 7.85
C ILE A 39 -7.91 9.91 7.78
N LYS A 40 -8.58 10.45 6.76
CA LYS A 40 -10.03 10.32 6.60
C LYS A 40 -10.47 8.87 6.37
N SER A 41 -9.72 8.11 5.57
CA SER A 41 -10.04 6.70 5.27
C SER A 41 -9.74 5.75 6.44
N ASN A 42 -8.90 6.16 7.39
CA ASN A 42 -8.51 5.36 8.55
C ASN A 42 -9.04 5.96 9.87
N GLN A 43 -10.14 6.69 9.83
CA GLN A 43 -10.67 7.37 11.03
C GLN A 43 -11.01 6.37 12.15
N GLU A 44 -11.59 5.22 11.82
CA GLU A 44 -11.91 4.16 12.79
C GLU A 44 -10.64 3.65 13.50
N LEU A 45 -9.55 3.46 12.77
CA LEU A 45 -8.26 3.04 13.30
C LEU A 45 -7.63 4.14 14.19
N ILE A 46 -7.80 5.40 13.81
CA ILE A 46 -7.25 6.55 14.56
C ILE A 46 -8.03 6.79 15.86
N ASP A 47 -9.30 6.44 15.87
CA ASP A 47 -10.17 6.55 17.05
C ASP A 47 -10.04 5.33 18.00
N ASP A 48 -9.37 4.26 17.55
CA ASP A 48 -9.07 3.08 18.36
C ASP A 48 -7.85 3.35 19.26
N ASN A 49 -8.03 3.19 20.58
CA ASN A 49 -6.98 3.44 21.56
C ASN A 49 -5.81 2.46 21.48
N GLU A 50 -6.02 1.28 20.89
CA GLU A 50 -4.99 0.23 20.82
C GLU A 50 -4.12 0.35 19.56
N ASP A 51 -4.71 0.72 18.42
CA ASP A 51 -4.04 0.68 17.12
C ASP A 51 -3.67 2.06 16.54
N GLN A 52 -4.23 3.17 17.10
CA GLN A 52 -3.95 4.52 16.60
C GLN A 52 -2.47 4.87 16.50
N GLU A 53 -1.68 4.35 17.43
CA GLU A 53 -0.25 4.64 17.48
C GLU A 53 0.48 4.07 16.26
N LEU A 54 0.10 2.85 15.86
CA LEU A 54 0.69 2.16 14.70
C LEU A 54 0.49 2.98 13.43
N PHE A 55 -0.71 3.58 13.27
CA PHE A 55 -0.99 4.49 12.17
C PHE A 55 -0.02 5.66 12.12
N TRP A 56 0.16 6.36 13.25
CA TRP A 56 1.03 7.54 13.32
C TRP A 56 2.50 7.18 13.15
N TYR A 57 2.95 6.04 13.69
CA TYR A 57 4.32 5.57 13.53
C TYR A 57 4.63 5.24 12.05
N ALA A 58 3.77 4.47 11.41
CA ALA A 58 3.96 4.08 10.02
C ALA A 58 3.89 5.27 9.06
N LEU A 59 2.93 6.18 9.27
CA LEU A 59 2.79 7.38 8.45
C LEU A 59 4.01 8.31 8.59
N ALA A 60 4.45 8.57 9.84
CA ALA A 60 5.61 9.44 10.10
C ALA A 60 6.90 8.84 9.55
N ASP A 61 7.11 7.54 9.76
CA ASP A 61 8.28 6.83 9.24
C ASP A 61 8.34 6.88 7.72
N THR A 62 7.22 6.56 7.07
CA THR A 62 7.11 6.57 5.62
C THR A 62 7.33 7.97 5.04
N GLN A 63 6.72 8.99 5.63
CA GLN A 63 6.92 10.37 5.19
C GLN A 63 8.38 10.81 5.35
N TRP A 64 9.04 10.43 6.46
CA TRP A 64 10.45 10.72 6.67
C TRP A 64 11.32 10.03 5.60
N GLU A 65 11.08 8.74 5.35
CA GLU A 65 11.79 7.97 4.32
C GLU A 65 11.69 8.60 2.92
N TYR A 66 10.55 9.22 2.63
CA TYR A 66 10.32 9.91 1.36
C TYR A 66 10.76 11.37 1.37
N GLY A 67 11.31 11.88 2.48
CA GLY A 67 11.71 13.27 2.63
C GLY A 67 10.54 14.24 2.56
N ARG A 68 9.40 13.85 3.12
CA ARG A 68 8.11 14.58 3.05
C ARG A 68 7.40 14.67 4.40
N LEU A 69 8.14 14.51 5.50
CA LEU A 69 7.57 14.49 6.85
C LEU A 69 6.91 15.82 7.17
N LEU A 70 5.61 15.80 7.41
CA LEU A 70 4.84 16.95 7.84
C LEU A 70 5.02 17.20 9.35
N PRO A 71 5.18 18.46 9.78
CA PRO A 71 5.41 18.77 11.19
C PRO A 71 4.36 18.18 12.14
N TYR A 72 3.07 18.29 11.80
CA TYR A 72 2.00 17.79 12.67
C TYR A 72 1.96 16.24 12.74
N VAL A 73 2.35 15.54 11.67
CA VAL A 73 2.45 14.07 11.66
C VAL A 73 3.60 13.62 12.55
N ARG A 74 4.75 14.30 12.44
CA ARG A 74 5.89 14.07 13.34
C ARG A 74 5.50 14.27 14.80
N ASP A 75 4.84 15.40 15.09
CA ASP A 75 4.49 15.77 16.46
C ASP A 75 3.48 14.79 17.08
N LYS A 76 2.53 14.28 16.27
CA LYS A 76 1.61 13.22 16.68
C LYS A 76 2.35 11.90 16.97
N ALA A 77 3.22 11.45 16.08
CA ALA A 77 4.01 10.25 16.29
C ALA A 77 4.91 10.35 17.54
N LEU A 78 5.56 11.49 17.74
CA LEU A 78 6.38 11.74 18.93
C LEU A 78 5.55 11.77 20.22
N LEU A 79 4.31 12.27 20.17
CA LEU A 79 3.38 12.23 21.29
C LEU A 79 2.99 10.79 21.63
N CYS A 80 2.67 9.97 20.63
CA CYS A 80 2.39 8.55 20.82
C CYS A 80 3.58 7.82 21.45
N ILE A 81 4.81 8.04 20.95
CA ILE A 81 6.03 7.45 21.53
C ILE A 81 6.22 7.89 23.00
N LYS A 82 5.91 9.15 23.33
CA LYS A 82 6.04 9.66 24.69
C LYS A 82 5.03 9.01 25.65
N ASN A 83 3.81 8.74 25.19
CA ASN A 83 2.74 8.16 26.01
C ASN A 83 2.93 6.65 26.22
N ALA A 84 3.74 6.00 25.39
CA ALA A 84 4.21 4.60 25.50
C ALA A 84 3.11 3.55 25.77
N ASN A 85 1.87 3.80 25.36
CA ASN A 85 0.76 2.86 25.58
C ASN A 85 0.98 1.50 24.88
N GLY A 86 1.76 1.48 23.80
CA GLY A 86 2.07 0.25 23.06
C GLY A 86 2.93 -0.79 23.80
N LEU A 87 3.55 -0.43 24.93
CA LEU A 87 4.28 -1.40 25.75
C LEU A 87 3.33 -2.41 26.42
N GLN A 88 2.13 -1.99 26.84
CA GLN A 88 1.13 -2.87 27.44
C GLN A 88 0.74 -4.05 26.53
N ARG A 89 0.77 -3.86 25.23
CA ARG A 89 0.50 -4.92 24.25
C ARG A 89 1.45 -6.12 24.39
N TRP A 90 2.68 -5.89 24.84
CA TRP A 90 3.73 -6.90 24.94
C TRP A 90 3.99 -7.38 26.37
N GLU A 91 3.54 -6.63 27.40
CA GLU A 91 3.78 -6.97 28.80
C GLU A 91 3.20 -8.34 29.21
N ASP A 92 2.08 -8.74 28.57
CA ASP A 92 1.41 -10.01 28.85
C ASP A 92 1.93 -11.18 28.02
N SER A 93 2.78 -10.95 27.00
CA SER A 93 3.15 -12.00 26.05
C SER A 93 4.62 -12.42 26.09
N ASP A 94 5.57 -11.50 26.03
CA ASP A 94 7.01 -11.83 26.02
C ASP A 94 7.87 -10.59 26.33
N MET A 95 8.62 -10.63 27.39
CA MET A 95 9.54 -9.57 27.81
C MET A 95 10.57 -9.23 26.73
N SER A 96 11.02 -10.22 25.95
CA SER A 96 12.00 -9.99 24.88
C SER A 96 11.40 -9.16 23.73
N MET A 97 10.13 -9.37 23.43
CA MET A 97 9.40 -8.60 22.42
C MET A 97 9.12 -7.18 22.88
N ALA A 98 8.81 -6.99 24.17
CA ALA A 98 8.63 -5.65 24.76
C ALA A 98 9.91 -4.82 24.65
N LEU A 99 11.06 -5.39 25.00
CA LEU A 99 12.36 -4.72 24.87
C LEU A 99 12.71 -4.38 23.42
N ALA A 100 12.49 -5.32 22.50
CA ALA A 100 12.72 -5.07 21.08
C ALA A 100 11.80 -3.97 20.51
N TRP A 101 10.55 -3.91 20.96
CA TRP A 101 9.62 -2.84 20.61
C TRP A 101 10.07 -1.49 21.15
N GLU A 102 10.53 -1.43 22.39
CA GLU A 102 11.09 -0.21 23.00
C GLU A 102 12.32 0.30 22.23
N GLU A 103 13.22 -0.60 21.84
CA GLU A 103 14.38 -0.25 21.00
C GLU A 103 13.95 0.29 19.63
N MET A 104 12.93 -0.31 19.02
CA MET A 104 12.35 0.18 17.76
C MET A 104 11.78 1.58 17.92
N LEU A 105 10.99 1.84 18.97
CA LEU A 105 10.43 3.16 19.25
C LEU A 105 11.51 4.21 19.50
N TYR A 106 12.58 3.84 20.22
CA TYR A 106 13.72 4.73 20.43
C TYR A 106 14.42 5.08 19.11
N ALA A 107 14.62 4.09 18.24
CA ALA A 107 15.22 4.29 16.92
C ALA A 107 14.33 5.19 16.04
N LEU A 108 13.01 4.94 16.04
CA LEU A 108 12.03 5.75 15.33
C LEU A 108 12.04 7.20 15.82
N LYS A 109 12.02 7.43 17.14
CA LYS A 109 12.12 8.77 17.73
C LYS A 109 13.36 9.50 17.25
N LYS A 110 14.53 8.85 17.31
CA LYS A 110 15.81 9.42 16.87
C LYS A 110 15.75 9.78 15.38
N LYS A 111 15.17 8.92 14.55
CA LYS A 111 14.95 9.13 13.12
C LYS A 111 14.08 10.35 12.86
N LEU A 112 12.91 10.46 13.49
CA LEU A 112 11.97 11.55 13.31
C LEU A 112 12.49 12.90 13.79
N MET A 113 13.43 12.91 14.71
CA MET A 113 14.12 14.12 15.20
C MET A 113 15.35 14.51 14.36
N SER A 114 15.80 13.63 13.46
CA SER A 114 16.93 13.93 12.58
C SER A 114 16.48 14.70 11.34
N GLU A 115 17.46 15.24 10.61
CA GLU A 115 17.19 15.86 9.32
C GLU A 115 16.66 14.83 8.32
N GLN A 116 15.51 15.12 7.72
CA GLN A 116 14.93 14.21 6.73
C GLN A 116 15.72 14.24 5.42
N PRO A 117 15.75 13.15 4.67
CA PRO A 117 16.42 13.06 3.37
C PRO A 117 15.75 13.99 2.35
N LYS A 118 16.44 14.23 1.22
CA LYS A 118 15.83 14.94 0.08
C LYS A 118 14.59 14.19 -0.40
N ALA A 119 13.55 14.94 -0.77
CA ALA A 119 12.29 14.38 -1.25
C ALA A 119 12.51 13.41 -2.42
N LYS A 120 12.16 12.14 -2.22
CA LYS A 120 12.25 11.09 -3.24
C LYS A 120 11.20 11.32 -4.32
N ARG A 121 11.59 11.12 -5.57
CA ARG A 121 10.64 11.14 -6.69
C ARG A 121 9.78 9.87 -6.62
N VAL A 122 8.48 10.06 -6.56
CA VAL A 122 7.49 8.97 -6.68
C VAL A 122 6.99 8.93 -8.11
N ALA A 123 7.15 7.78 -8.77
CA ALA A 123 6.64 7.60 -10.13
C ALA A 123 5.11 7.50 -10.08
N LYS A 124 4.44 8.39 -10.81
CA LYS A 124 2.99 8.35 -10.95
C LYS A 124 2.56 7.13 -11.76
N TYR A 125 1.37 6.62 -11.49
CA TYR A 125 0.77 5.58 -12.30
C TYR A 125 0.63 6.04 -13.75
N ARG A 126 0.99 5.14 -14.66
CA ARG A 126 0.73 5.34 -16.08
C ARG A 126 -0.64 4.74 -16.39
N VAL A 127 -1.62 5.58 -16.62
CA VAL A 127 -2.92 5.11 -17.08
C VAL A 127 -2.76 4.66 -18.52
N TYR A 128 -2.99 3.37 -18.77
CA TYR A 128 -3.07 2.85 -20.14
C TYR A 128 -4.41 3.25 -20.74
N HIS A 129 -4.36 4.02 -21.79
CA HIS A 129 -5.53 4.35 -22.59
C HIS A 129 -5.71 3.31 -23.69
N CYS A 130 -6.73 2.48 -23.56
CA CYS A 130 -7.09 1.54 -24.61
C CYS A 130 -7.47 2.31 -25.89
N LYS A 131 -6.79 2.00 -27.00
CA LYS A 131 -7.00 2.67 -28.29
C LYS A 131 -8.33 2.30 -28.96
N TRP A 132 -9.03 1.31 -28.44
CA TRP A 132 -10.30 0.90 -28.98
C TRP A 132 -11.41 1.82 -28.51
N ASP A 133 -12.36 2.14 -29.38
CA ASP A 133 -13.53 2.94 -29.02
C ASP A 133 -14.63 2.09 -28.38
N ILE A 134 -15.46 2.72 -27.56
CA ILE A 134 -16.65 2.05 -27.01
C ILE A 134 -17.58 1.72 -28.18
N GLY A 135 -18.00 0.46 -28.26
CA GLY A 135 -18.81 -0.06 -29.36
C GLY A 135 -18.01 -0.87 -30.37
N ASP A 136 -16.69 -0.71 -30.44
CA ASP A 136 -15.84 -1.49 -31.33
C ASP A 136 -15.95 -2.98 -31.04
N THR A 137 -15.88 -3.77 -32.11
CA THR A 137 -15.92 -5.23 -32.06
C THR A 137 -14.65 -5.79 -32.66
N TYR A 138 -13.98 -6.66 -31.91
CA TYR A 138 -12.70 -7.29 -32.29
C TYR A 138 -12.88 -8.80 -32.30
N ALA A 139 -12.23 -9.43 -33.27
CA ALA A 139 -12.18 -10.88 -33.38
C ALA A 139 -10.76 -11.36 -33.21
N TYR A 140 -10.54 -12.29 -32.28
CA TYR A 140 -9.27 -13.01 -32.11
C TYR A 140 -9.38 -14.38 -32.73
N CYS A 141 -8.49 -14.68 -33.69
CA CYS A 141 -8.40 -16.01 -34.32
C CYS A 141 -7.44 -16.91 -33.55
N PHE A 142 -7.89 -18.08 -33.18
CA PHE A 142 -7.03 -19.12 -32.57
C PHE A 142 -6.15 -19.76 -33.62
N ASN A 143 -4.87 -19.41 -33.67
CA ASN A 143 -3.92 -19.89 -34.69
C ASN A 143 -2.66 -20.55 -34.12
N SER A 144 -2.63 -20.85 -32.81
CA SER A 144 -1.49 -21.50 -32.14
C SER A 144 -1.58 -23.01 -32.20
N GLU A 145 -0.43 -23.72 -32.07
CA GLU A 145 -0.37 -25.19 -31.95
C GLU A 145 -1.15 -25.69 -30.71
N TYR A 146 -1.17 -24.91 -29.63
CA TYR A 146 -2.01 -25.21 -28.48
C TYR A 146 -3.51 -25.21 -28.83
N SER A 147 -3.95 -24.23 -29.60
CA SER A 147 -5.34 -24.15 -30.06
C SER A 147 -5.70 -25.32 -31.00
N LYS A 148 -4.75 -25.78 -31.81
CA LYS A 148 -4.90 -26.97 -32.64
C LYS A 148 -5.13 -28.22 -31.82
N GLY A 149 -4.31 -28.44 -30.77
CA GLY A 149 -4.45 -29.57 -29.87
C GLY A 149 -5.77 -29.59 -29.08
N LYS A 150 -6.45 -28.44 -28.93
CA LYS A 150 -7.75 -28.28 -28.29
C LYS A 150 -8.93 -28.21 -29.25
N GLY A 151 -8.70 -28.35 -30.56
CA GLY A 151 -9.75 -28.28 -31.58
C GLY A 151 -10.32 -26.89 -31.84
N TYR A 152 -9.57 -25.85 -31.50
CA TYR A 152 -9.98 -24.44 -31.71
C TYR A 152 -9.28 -23.76 -32.89
N LEU A 153 -8.35 -24.45 -33.58
CA LEU A 153 -7.64 -23.86 -34.71
C LEU A 153 -8.59 -23.28 -35.74
N GLY A 154 -8.40 -22.03 -36.12
CA GLY A 154 -9.23 -21.33 -37.09
C GLY A 154 -10.59 -20.84 -36.56
N LYS A 155 -10.93 -21.11 -35.29
CA LYS A 155 -12.12 -20.53 -34.65
C LYS A 155 -11.82 -19.13 -34.16
N TYR A 156 -12.87 -18.34 -33.96
CA TYR A 156 -12.77 -16.96 -33.51
C TYR A 156 -13.51 -16.76 -32.17
N VAL A 157 -12.92 -15.94 -31.30
CA VAL A 157 -13.65 -15.30 -30.21
C VAL A 157 -13.86 -13.85 -30.53
N VAL A 158 -15.04 -13.32 -30.24
CA VAL A 158 -15.41 -11.96 -30.55
C VAL A 158 -15.60 -11.17 -29.25
N PHE A 159 -14.98 -10.00 -29.17
CA PHE A 159 -15.07 -9.10 -28.03
C PHE A 159 -15.66 -7.77 -28.49
N ARG A 160 -16.58 -7.22 -27.74
CA ARG A 160 -17.09 -5.86 -27.93
C ARG A 160 -16.72 -5.01 -26.74
N LYS A 161 -16.09 -3.84 -26.98
CA LYS A 161 -15.82 -2.90 -25.91
C LYS A 161 -17.11 -2.18 -25.50
N ILE A 162 -17.53 -2.38 -24.28
CA ILE A 162 -18.79 -1.80 -23.77
C ILE A 162 -18.58 -0.59 -22.86
N ALA A 163 -17.38 -0.49 -22.21
CA ALA A 163 -17.05 0.60 -21.30
C ALA A 163 -15.54 0.76 -21.15
N ASN A 164 -15.13 1.89 -20.59
CA ASN A 164 -13.80 2.09 -20.02
C ASN A 164 -13.89 1.91 -18.50
N SER A 165 -12.92 1.18 -17.94
CA SER A 165 -12.76 1.04 -16.51
C SER A 165 -11.29 1.22 -16.16
N THR A 166 -10.99 1.88 -15.06
CA THR A 166 -9.62 2.03 -14.56
C THR A 166 -9.45 1.13 -13.36
N TRP A 167 -8.49 0.21 -13.43
CA TRP A 167 -8.15 -0.69 -12.35
C TRP A 167 -6.72 -0.39 -11.92
N SER A 168 -6.51 -0.27 -10.61
CA SER A 168 -5.16 -0.29 -10.04
C SER A 168 -4.77 -1.75 -9.83
N VAL A 169 -3.77 -2.23 -10.59
CA VAL A 169 -3.28 -3.60 -10.47
C VAL A 169 -1.83 -3.55 -10.03
N SER A 170 -1.52 -4.18 -8.90
CA SER A 170 -0.12 -4.40 -8.53
C SER A 170 0.48 -5.52 -9.41
N TYR A 171 1.73 -5.37 -9.79
CA TYR A 171 2.43 -6.30 -10.71
C TYR A 171 2.46 -7.75 -10.24
N THR A 172 2.32 -8.00 -8.95
CA THR A 172 2.27 -9.35 -8.37
C THR A 172 1.02 -10.14 -8.75
N HIS A 173 -0.07 -9.48 -9.11
CA HIS A 173 -1.34 -10.13 -9.50
C HIS A 173 -1.40 -10.48 -10.99
N LEU A 174 -0.69 -9.78 -11.86
CA LEU A 174 -0.69 -10.05 -13.31
C LEU A 174 -0.11 -11.42 -13.67
N ARG A 175 0.88 -11.90 -12.92
CA ARG A 175 1.47 -13.24 -13.15
C ARG A 175 0.56 -14.41 -12.82
N ALA A 176 -0.41 -14.23 -11.93
CA ALA A 176 -1.33 -15.30 -11.53
C ALA A 176 -2.53 -15.46 -12.49
N HIS A 177 -2.89 -14.41 -13.21
CA HIS A 177 -4.07 -14.43 -14.10
C HIS A 177 -3.75 -14.70 -15.57
N GLU A 178 -2.49 -14.62 -16.00
CA GLU A 178 -2.11 -14.95 -17.36
C GLU A 178 -2.18 -16.45 -17.69
N THR A 179 -2.37 -17.32 -16.70
CA THR A 179 -2.31 -18.77 -16.89
C THR A 179 -3.66 -19.49 -16.78
N THR A 180 -4.75 -18.81 -16.48
CA THR A 180 -6.04 -19.47 -16.31
C THR A 180 -7.16 -18.81 -17.13
N LEU A 181 -7.09 -18.97 -18.45
CA LEU A 181 -8.30 -19.05 -19.26
C LEU A 181 -8.87 -20.45 -19.06
N HIS A 182 -9.67 -20.63 -18.02
CA HIS A 182 -10.59 -21.75 -17.95
C HIS A 182 -11.79 -21.44 -18.86
N LEU A 183 -11.82 -22.13 -19.99
CA LEU A 183 -13.01 -22.27 -20.84
C LEU A 183 -13.88 -23.36 -20.24
#